data_a92c6347b916c3824bbe0ced6df0b3b3
#
_entry.id   a92c6347b916c3824bbe0ced6df0b3b3
#
_cell.length_a   1.000
_cell.length_b   1.000
_cell.length_c   1.000
_cell.angle_alpha   90.00
_cell.angle_beta   90.00
_cell.angle_gamma   90.00
#
_symmetry.space_group_name_H-M   'P 1'
#
loop_
_entity.id
_entity.type
_entity.pdbx_description
1 polymer ?
#
loop_
_entity_poly.entity_id
_entity_poly.type
_entity_poly.pdbx_seq_one_letter_code
_entity_poly.pdbx_strand_id
1 'polypeptide(L)'
;IYYLSVTNSYLNKSFSNVIEAKTEYYVISLKKNNYKESDIKGNIATYKSTLNIDDAFNKLSKSYKVNNVSYNDLNKMISSVSDNTNRFMLMDSSSYEIVFSLNKDLKRDDYDIIYKFNLYKKIKTKDSKSDNFNVFIGGRDFAKLMDFNMILSINTKNNTVLMTSIPRDYYLEVPGKNGLKDKLSFINAYGEDMNRKTLEKLFDTKIDYQVIFNTSSLVKITDYVGGIEFCSDKSYTTTHALIEDSYDDSKGVKFRVKKGCQHLNGIQTLTVARERLNLYGGDKARQENCQKIMLAIFKKLASSKTLVNYNETLNELSYLYETNI
;
A
#
# COMPACT_ATOMS: atom_id res chain seq x y z
N ILE A 1 -5.75 0.85 28.53
CA ILE A 1 -4.49 1.32 29.16
C ILE A 1 -3.38 0.27 28.99
N TYR A 2 -3.61 -1.01 29.31
CA TYR A 2 -2.61 -2.09 29.19
C TYR A 2 -2.11 -2.24 27.74
N TYR A 3 -2.99 -2.23 26.74
CA TYR A 3 -2.61 -2.39 25.34
C TYR A 3 -1.81 -1.19 24.78
N LEU A 4 -2.09 0.02 25.23
CA LEU A 4 -1.32 1.20 24.87
C LEU A 4 0.08 1.18 25.53
N SER A 5 0.23 0.65 26.74
CA SER A 5 1.54 0.50 27.38
C SER A 5 2.38 -0.59 26.71
N VAL A 6 1.76 -1.68 26.26
CA VAL A 6 2.43 -2.74 25.49
C VAL A 6 2.81 -2.24 24.10
N THR A 7 1.94 -1.49 23.43
CA THR A 7 2.24 -0.85 22.15
C THR A 7 3.39 0.17 22.32
N ASN A 8 3.41 0.94 23.40
CA ASN A 8 4.49 1.89 23.69
C ASN A 8 5.81 1.17 24.01
N SER A 9 5.77 0.08 24.76
CA SER A 9 6.95 -0.78 25.00
C SER A 9 7.47 -1.42 23.71
N TYR A 10 6.59 -1.81 22.80
CA TYR A 10 6.94 -2.35 21.49
C TYR A 10 7.45 -1.26 20.55
N LEU A 11 6.80 -0.11 20.49
CA LEU A 11 7.28 1.04 19.75
C LEU A 11 8.67 1.43 20.21
N ASN A 12 8.89 1.55 21.52
CA ASN A 12 10.22 1.85 22.08
C ASN A 12 11.28 0.76 21.83
N LYS A 13 10.90 -0.51 21.69
CA LYS A 13 11.82 -1.60 21.29
C LYS A 13 12.03 -1.66 19.78
N SER A 14 11.02 -1.37 18.98
CA SER A 14 11.08 -1.36 17.50
C SER A 14 11.80 -0.12 16.96
N PHE A 15 11.83 0.97 17.72
CA PHE A 15 12.62 2.18 17.44
C PHE A 15 14.10 2.06 17.87
N SER A 16 14.62 0.85 18.09
CA SER A 16 16.05 0.64 18.16
C SER A 16 16.67 0.85 16.77
N ASN A 17 17.05 2.06 16.47
CA ASN A 17 17.99 2.61 15.49
C ASN A 17 18.19 1.95 14.11
N VAL A 18 17.66 0.76 13.83
CA VAL A 18 17.76 0.10 12.51
C VAL A 18 16.55 -0.82 12.33
N ILE A 19 15.62 -0.43 11.47
CA ILE A 19 14.57 -1.32 10.98
C ILE A 19 15.09 -2.00 9.71
N GLU A 20 14.98 -3.31 9.64
CA GLU A 20 15.30 -4.08 8.46
C GLU A 20 14.03 -4.25 7.63
N ALA A 21 13.86 -3.40 6.60
CA ALA A 21 12.77 -3.57 5.65
C ALA A 21 13.07 -4.74 4.71
N LYS A 22 12.15 -5.69 4.63
CA LYS A 22 12.21 -6.84 3.75
C LYS A 22 11.32 -6.57 2.52
N THR A 23 11.89 -6.63 1.33
CA THR A 23 11.15 -6.59 0.07
C THR A 23 11.38 -7.91 -0.68
N GLU A 24 10.31 -8.60 -1.06
CA GLU A 24 10.40 -9.82 -1.86
C GLU A 24 10.39 -9.47 -3.34
N TYR A 25 11.29 -10.10 -4.12
CA TYR A 25 11.43 -9.93 -5.56
C TYR A 25 11.24 -11.24 -6.28
N TYR A 26 10.66 -11.14 -7.48
CA TYR A 26 10.37 -12.26 -8.37
C TYR A 26 11.13 -12.10 -9.67
N VAL A 27 11.80 -13.19 -10.07
CA VAL A 27 12.26 -13.37 -11.45
C VAL A 27 11.16 -14.14 -12.18
N ILE A 28 10.60 -13.52 -13.21
CA ILE A 28 9.37 -13.98 -13.87
C ILE A 28 9.66 -14.23 -15.35
N SER A 29 9.06 -15.25 -15.90
CA SER A 29 9.10 -15.56 -17.33
C SER A 29 7.76 -16.05 -17.85
N LEU A 30 7.62 -16.15 -19.18
CA LEU A 30 6.45 -16.79 -19.77
C LEU A 30 6.43 -18.28 -19.44
N LYS A 31 5.29 -18.75 -18.99
CA LYS A 31 5.05 -20.17 -18.64
C LYS A 31 5.31 -21.14 -19.79
N LYS A 32 4.94 -20.74 -21.03
CA LYS A 32 5.15 -21.54 -22.23
C LYS A 32 6.63 -21.89 -22.49
N ASN A 33 7.56 -21.10 -21.93
CA ASN A 33 9.00 -21.33 -22.10
C ASN A 33 9.55 -22.40 -21.16
N ASN A 34 8.78 -22.79 -20.12
CA ASN A 34 9.13 -23.81 -19.13
C ASN A 34 10.54 -23.68 -18.53
N TYR A 35 10.99 -22.41 -18.31
CA TYR A 35 12.28 -22.13 -17.69
C TYR A 35 12.28 -22.54 -16.21
N LYS A 36 13.46 -22.91 -15.73
CA LYS A 36 13.73 -23.21 -14.32
C LYS A 36 14.77 -22.23 -13.77
N GLU A 37 14.97 -22.25 -12.48
CA GLU A 37 15.96 -21.41 -11.80
C GLU A 37 17.37 -21.52 -12.41
N SER A 38 17.77 -22.74 -12.84
CA SER A 38 19.06 -22.99 -13.52
C SER A 38 19.22 -22.27 -14.87
N ASP A 39 18.10 -21.83 -15.48
CA ASP A 39 18.10 -21.13 -16.77
C ASP A 39 18.27 -19.62 -16.64
N ILE A 40 18.32 -19.09 -15.41
CA ILE A 40 18.50 -17.65 -15.15
C ILE A 40 19.89 -17.22 -15.60
N LYS A 41 19.96 -16.62 -16.80
CA LYS A 41 21.16 -16.07 -17.41
C LYS A 41 20.82 -15.10 -18.53
N GLY A 42 21.75 -14.21 -18.87
CA GLY A 42 21.58 -13.23 -19.96
C GLY A 42 20.77 -12.02 -19.51
N ASN A 43 19.97 -11.47 -20.41
CA ASN A 43 19.26 -10.22 -20.15
C ASN A 43 18.04 -10.42 -19.26
N ILE A 44 17.93 -9.54 -18.26
CA ILE A 44 16.76 -9.41 -17.38
C ILE A 44 16.18 -8.01 -17.52
N ALA A 45 14.90 -7.93 -17.87
CA ALA A 45 14.18 -6.68 -17.95
C ALA A 45 13.86 -6.16 -16.56
N THR A 46 14.12 -4.88 -16.30
CA THR A 46 13.76 -4.19 -15.06
C THR A 46 12.99 -2.91 -15.35
N TYR A 47 12.16 -2.47 -14.43
CA TYR A 47 11.47 -1.19 -14.49
C TYR A 47 12.10 -0.20 -13.51
N LYS A 48 12.55 0.97 -14.00
CA LYS A 48 13.30 1.95 -13.18
C LYS A 48 12.57 2.44 -11.94
N SER A 49 11.25 2.50 -11.98
CA SER A 49 10.46 2.95 -10.84
C SER A 49 10.09 1.84 -9.85
N THR A 50 10.56 0.61 -10.07
CA THR A 50 10.43 -0.47 -9.09
C THR A 50 11.27 -0.15 -7.86
N LEU A 51 10.70 -0.36 -6.68
CA LEU A 51 11.37 -0.06 -5.41
C LEU A 51 12.72 -0.78 -5.31
N ASN A 52 13.79 -0.04 -5.02
CA ASN A 52 15.16 -0.56 -4.83
C ASN A 52 15.63 -1.55 -5.93
N ILE A 53 15.20 -1.33 -7.17
CA ILE A 53 15.46 -2.28 -8.28
C ILE A 53 16.95 -2.52 -8.53
N ASP A 54 17.79 -1.48 -8.40
CA ASP A 54 19.23 -1.61 -8.61
C ASP A 54 19.87 -2.50 -7.52
N ASP A 55 19.48 -2.36 -6.27
CA ASP A 55 19.96 -3.20 -5.17
C ASP A 55 19.49 -4.65 -5.35
N ALA A 56 18.24 -4.85 -5.79
CA ALA A 56 17.68 -6.16 -6.07
C ALA A 56 18.41 -6.84 -7.24
N PHE A 57 18.64 -6.09 -8.33
CA PHE A 57 19.40 -6.60 -9.47
C PHE A 57 20.85 -6.93 -9.09
N ASN A 58 21.52 -6.07 -8.33
CA ASN A 58 22.87 -6.31 -7.83
C ASN A 58 22.94 -7.57 -6.94
N LYS A 59 21.89 -7.84 -6.16
CA LYS A 59 21.81 -9.08 -5.38
C LYS A 59 21.68 -10.30 -6.29
N LEU A 60 20.79 -10.22 -7.30
CA LEU A 60 20.56 -11.30 -8.26
C LEU A 60 21.83 -11.61 -9.07
N SER A 61 22.54 -10.59 -9.54
CA SER A 61 23.76 -10.70 -10.36
C SER A 61 24.94 -11.34 -9.63
N LYS A 62 24.91 -11.39 -8.29
CA LYS A 62 25.91 -12.14 -7.50
C LYS A 62 25.76 -13.66 -7.63
N SER A 63 24.53 -14.13 -7.87
CA SER A 63 24.21 -15.56 -7.95
C SER A 63 24.08 -16.05 -9.39
N TYR A 64 23.77 -15.14 -10.34
CA TYR A 64 23.48 -15.50 -11.72
C TYR A 64 24.23 -14.57 -12.70
N LYS A 65 24.64 -15.11 -13.84
CA LYS A 65 25.29 -14.35 -14.93
C LYS A 65 24.23 -13.57 -15.74
N VAL A 66 23.82 -12.42 -15.25
CA VAL A 66 22.73 -11.63 -15.82
C VAL A 66 23.17 -10.21 -16.14
N ASN A 67 22.52 -9.60 -17.15
CA ASN A 67 22.67 -8.21 -17.55
C ASN A 67 21.36 -7.47 -17.36
N ASN A 68 21.41 -6.22 -16.91
CA ASN A 68 20.22 -5.39 -16.72
C ASN A 68 19.79 -4.72 -18.02
N VAL A 69 18.53 -4.88 -18.40
CA VAL A 69 17.87 -4.13 -19.47
C VAL A 69 16.76 -3.28 -18.83
N SER A 70 17.09 -2.00 -18.60
CA SER A 70 16.22 -1.11 -17.83
C SER A 70 15.23 -0.36 -18.72
N TYR A 71 13.96 -0.38 -18.32
CA TYR A 71 12.84 0.27 -18.99
C TYR A 71 12.30 1.44 -18.15
N ASN A 72 11.89 2.52 -18.85
CA ASN A 72 11.18 3.66 -18.25
C ASN A 72 9.65 3.48 -18.30
N ASP A 73 9.18 2.44 -18.96
CA ASP A 73 7.77 2.12 -19.18
C ASP A 73 7.54 0.65 -18.82
N LEU A 74 6.61 0.43 -17.90
CA LEU A 74 6.31 -0.89 -17.35
C LEU A 74 5.71 -1.81 -18.43
N ASN A 75 4.82 -1.29 -19.29
CA ASN A 75 4.20 -2.08 -20.35
C ASN A 75 5.24 -2.53 -21.38
N LYS A 76 6.20 -1.66 -21.73
CA LYS A 76 7.31 -2.04 -22.62
C LYS A 76 8.21 -3.11 -22.01
N MET A 77 8.46 -3.05 -20.70
CA MET A 77 9.19 -4.12 -20.00
C MET A 77 8.46 -5.46 -20.11
N ILE A 78 7.16 -5.47 -19.83
CA ILE A 78 6.33 -6.69 -19.88
C ILE A 78 6.24 -7.21 -21.31
N SER A 79 5.98 -6.33 -22.30
CA SER A 79 5.93 -6.71 -23.70
C SER A 79 7.23 -7.36 -24.17
N SER A 80 8.39 -6.86 -23.70
CA SER A 80 9.69 -7.44 -24.04
C SER A 80 9.87 -8.88 -23.57
N VAL A 81 9.14 -9.31 -22.54
CA VAL A 81 9.11 -10.70 -22.12
C VAL A 81 8.05 -11.50 -22.89
N SER A 82 6.91 -10.85 -23.20
CA SER A 82 5.82 -11.47 -23.97
C SER A 82 6.24 -11.83 -25.41
N ASP A 83 7.10 -11.01 -26.03
CA ASP A 83 7.64 -11.23 -27.37
C ASP A 83 9.00 -11.98 -27.37
N ASN A 84 9.47 -12.43 -26.20
CA ASN A 84 10.75 -13.10 -25.99
C ASN A 84 12.01 -12.25 -26.33
N THR A 85 11.91 -10.95 -26.42
CA THR A 85 13.09 -10.05 -26.51
C THR A 85 13.95 -10.17 -25.26
N ASN A 86 13.32 -10.26 -24.08
CA ASN A 86 13.95 -10.65 -22.84
C ASN A 86 13.32 -11.96 -22.32
N ARG A 87 14.15 -12.85 -21.77
CA ARG A 87 13.66 -14.13 -21.21
C ARG A 87 12.99 -13.96 -19.86
N PHE A 88 13.46 -12.99 -19.10
CA PHE A 88 13.07 -12.77 -17.71
C PHE A 88 12.82 -11.30 -17.44
N MET A 89 11.96 -11.02 -16.49
CA MET A 89 11.82 -9.72 -15.86
C MET A 89 11.96 -9.84 -14.34
N LEU A 90 12.46 -8.79 -13.71
CA LEU A 90 12.60 -8.67 -12.27
C LEU A 90 11.67 -7.58 -11.76
N MET A 91 10.80 -7.91 -10.81
CA MET A 91 9.96 -6.95 -10.12
C MET A 91 9.74 -7.35 -8.67
N ASP A 92 9.40 -6.40 -7.84
CA ASP A 92 8.96 -6.69 -6.47
C ASP A 92 7.56 -7.33 -6.46
N SER A 93 7.25 -8.04 -5.36
CA SER A 93 5.98 -8.75 -5.22
C SER A 93 4.76 -7.85 -5.33
N SER A 94 4.84 -6.61 -4.84
CA SER A 94 3.73 -5.65 -4.92
C SER A 94 3.49 -5.19 -6.35
N SER A 95 4.56 -4.85 -7.08
CA SER A 95 4.47 -4.51 -8.50
C SER A 95 3.92 -5.67 -9.34
N TYR A 96 4.31 -6.92 -9.02
CA TYR A 96 3.77 -8.12 -9.67
C TYR A 96 2.26 -8.22 -9.49
N GLU A 97 1.77 -8.14 -8.25
CA GLU A 97 0.35 -8.22 -7.98
C GLU A 97 -0.44 -7.09 -8.69
N ILE A 98 0.07 -5.85 -8.63
CA ILE A 98 -0.55 -4.69 -9.28
C ILE A 98 -0.63 -4.87 -10.79
N VAL A 99 0.45 -5.28 -11.43
CA VAL A 99 0.53 -5.42 -12.89
C VAL A 99 -0.49 -6.42 -13.42
N PHE A 100 -0.56 -7.59 -12.80
CA PHE A 100 -1.45 -8.66 -13.25
C PHE A 100 -2.90 -8.48 -12.80
N SER A 101 -3.17 -7.58 -11.86
CA SER A 101 -4.54 -7.19 -11.50
C SER A 101 -5.10 -6.06 -12.36
N LEU A 102 -4.24 -5.14 -12.81
CA LEU A 102 -4.67 -3.94 -13.54
C LEU A 102 -4.75 -4.11 -15.05
N ASN A 103 -3.92 -4.99 -15.61
CA ASN A 103 -3.84 -5.15 -17.07
C ASN A 103 -4.67 -6.35 -17.52
N LYS A 104 -5.87 -6.09 -18.04
CA LYS A 104 -6.81 -7.12 -18.51
C LYS A 104 -6.28 -7.96 -19.67
N ASP A 105 -5.30 -7.44 -20.40
CA ASP A 105 -4.68 -8.13 -21.54
C ASP A 105 -3.57 -9.09 -21.08
N LEU A 106 -3.15 -8.98 -19.82
CA LEU A 106 -2.12 -9.83 -19.21
C LEU A 106 -2.80 -10.90 -18.34
N LYS A 107 -2.75 -12.14 -18.81
CA LYS A 107 -3.21 -13.27 -18.01
C LYS A 107 -2.09 -13.71 -17.08
N ARG A 108 -2.32 -13.65 -15.78
CA ARG A 108 -1.37 -14.11 -14.75
C ARG A 108 -0.91 -15.56 -15.01
N ASP A 109 -1.82 -16.39 -15.46
CA ASP A 109 -1.57 -17.82 -15.76
C ASP A 109 -0.59 -18.05 -16.91
N ASP A 110 -0.29 -17.03 -17.71
CA ASP A 110 0.69 -17.08 -18.80
C ASP A 110 2.14 -16.90 -18.31
N TYR A 111 2.34 -16.58 -17.02
CA TYR A 111 3.63 -16.27 -16.44
C TYR A 111 3.92 -17.17 -15.23
N ASP A 112 5.18 -17.60 -15.12
CA ASP A 112 5.69 -18.35 -13.97
C ASP A 112 6.71 -17.52 -13.20
N ILE A 113 6.66 -17.60 -11.88
CA ILE A 113 7.70 -17.09 -11.01
C ILE A 113 8.80 -18.16 -10.93
N ILE A 114 9.92 -17.86 -11.56
CA ILE A 114 11.05 -18.81 -11.69
C ILE A 114 11.92 -18.82 -10.43
N TYR A 115 12.07 -17.65 -9.79
CA TYR A 115 12.87 -17.51 -8.59
C TYR A 115 12.33 -16.40 -7.70
N LYS A 116 12.43 -16.58 -6.39
CA LYS A 116 12.04 -15.59 -5.38
C LYS A 116 13.21 -15.34 -4.44
N PHE A 117 13.42 -14.07 -4.11
CA PHE A 117 14.40 -13.71 -3.09
C PHE A 117 14.00 -12.45 -2.34
N ASN A 118 14.54 -12.29 -1.15
CA ASN A 118 14.27 -11.13 -0.30
C ASN A 118 15.45 -10.17 -0.33
N LEU A 119 15.20 -8.88 -0.48
CA LEU A 119 16.15 -7.82 -0.23
C LEU A 119 15.88 -7.26 1.17
N TYR A 120 16.90 -7.24 2.01
CA TYR A 120 16.85 -6.64 3.34
C TYR A 120 17.58 -5.30 3.28
N LYS A 121 16.89 -4.23 3.62
CA LYS A 121 17.48 -2.88 3.68
C LYS A 121 17.40 -2.36 5.10
N LYS A 122 18.56 -2.03 5.67
CA LYS A 122 18.62 -1.37 6.96
C LYS A 122 18.22 0.09 6.76
N ILE A 123 17.07 0.46 7.28
CA ILE A 123 16.63 1.85 7.31
C ILE A 123 17.08 2.42 8.64
N LYS A 124 17.96 3.40 8.60
CA LYS A 124 18.28 4.20 9.80
C LYS A 124 17.04 5.02 10.13
N THR A 125 16.32 4.62 11.15
CA THR A 125 15.25 5.45 11.69
C THR A 125 15.87 6.65 12.38
N LYS A 126 15.35 7.84 12.11
CA LYS A 126 15.65 8.99 12.99
C LYS A 126 15.05 8.69 14.35
N ASP A 127 15.89 8.68 15.38
CA ASP A 127 15.42 8.65 16.77
C ASP A 127 14.43 9.79 16.97
N SER A 128 13.14 9.49 16.91
CA SER A 128 12.12 10.39 17.40
C SER A 128 12.10 10.22 18.92
N LYS A 129 12.94 10.98 19.63
CA LYS A 129 12.85 11.13 21.09
C LYS A 129 11.63 11.97 21.51
N SER A 130 10.76 12.31 20.56
CA SER A 130 9.58 13.10 20.83
C SER A 130 8.43 12.19 21.27
N ASP A 131 7.84 12.52 22.42
CA ASP A 131 6.60 11.87 22.85
C ASP A 131 5.41 12.17 21.93
N ASN A 132 5.58 13.12 21.00
CA ASN A 132 4.60 13.53 20.01
C ASN A 132 5.17 13.37 18.61
N PHE A 133 4.42 12.72 17.73
CA PHE A 133 4.76 12.62 16.31
C PHE A 133 3.51 12.48 15.44
N ASN A 134 3.64 12.88 14.17
CA ASN A 134 2.57 12.82 13.20
C ASN A 134 2.89 11.79 12.11
N VAL A 135 1.91 10.98 11.77
CA VAL A 135 1.98 9.98 10.69
C VAL A 135 0.95 10.33 9.64
N PHE A 136 1.40 10.57 8.40
CA PHE A 136 0.50 10.66 7.26
C PHE A 136 0.14 9.27 6.76
N ILE A 137 -1.16 8.99 6.63
CA ILE A 137 -1.66 7.77 6.01
C ILE A 137 -2.36 8.17 4.72
N GLY A 138 -1.83 7.66 3.61
CA GLY A 138 -2.39 7.87 2.28
C GLY A 138 -2.93 6.56 1.68
N GLY A 139 -4.03 6.66 0.95
CA GLY A 139 -4.55 5.55 0.15
C GLY A 139 -4.59 5.92 -1.32
N ARG A 140 -3.84 5.19 -2.15
CA ARG A 140 -3.81 5.37 -3.60
C ARG A 140 -4.82 4.47 -4.28
N ASP A 141 -5.51 5.03 -5.27
CA ASP A 141 -6.28 4.25 -6.23
C ASP A 141 -5.40 3.68 -7.36
N PHE A 142 -6.03 3.00 -8.33
CA PHE A 142 -5.37 2.44 -9.51
C PHE A 142 -4.77 3.49 -10.44
N ALA A 143 -5.36 4.70 -10.49
CA ALA A 143 -4.86 5.83 -11.27
C ALA A 143 -3.72 6.57 -10.54
N LYS A 144 -3.26 6.03 -9.40
CA LYS A 144 -2.28 6.64 -8.49
C LYS A 144 -2.77 7.94 -7.85
N LEU A 145 -4.08 8.19 -7.84
CA LEU A 145 -4.64 9.32 -7.13
C LEU A 145 -4.68 9.04 -5.64
N MET A 146 -4.39 10.06 -4.83
CA MET A 146 -4.44 9.94 -3.37
C MET A 146 -5.88 10.16 -2.87
N ASP A 147 -6.67 9.10 -2.90
CA ASP A 147 -8.10 9.14 -2.59
C ASP A 147 -8.43 9.18 -1.11
N PHE A 148 -7.50 8.72 -0.28
CA PHE A 148 -7.60 8.76 1.16
C PHE A 148 -6.41 9.51 1.74
N ASN A 149 -6.66 10.50 2.60
CA ASN A 149 -5.64 11.29 3.28
C ASN A 149 -6.02 11.43 4.75
N MET A 150 -5.14 10.99 5.64
CA MET A 150 -5.33 11.07 7.09
C MET A 150 -4.02 11.41 7.78
N ILE A 151 -4.07 12.22 8.81
CA ILE A 151 -2.96 12.42 9.74
C ILE A 151 -3.33 11.78 11.08
N LEU A 152 -2.44 10.95 11.59
CA LEU A 152 -2.48 10.47 12.96
C LEU A 152 -1.52 11.32 13.78
N SER A 153 -2.03 12.10 14.72
CA SER A 153 -1.22 12.81 15.71
C SER A 153 -1.18 11.96 16.97
N ILE A 154 0.00 11.43 17.28
CA ILE A 154 0.20 10.46 18.35
C ILE A 154 0.96 11.15 19.50
N ASN A 155 0.41 11.04 20.71
CA ASN A 155 1.07 11.43 21.94
C ASN A 155 1.24 10.17 22.82
N THR A 156 2.48 9.68 22.90
CA THR A 156 2.80 8.45 23.63
C THR A 156 2.77 8.66 25.14
N LYS A 157 3.07 9.88 25.63
CA LYS A 157 3.04 10.21 27.05
C LYS A 157 1.62 10.15 27.63
N ASN A 158 0.66 10.67 26.87
CA ASN A 158 -0.75 10.73 27.30
C ASN A 158 -1.57 9.54 26.74
N ASN A 159 -0.96 8.66 25.95
CA ASN A 159 -1.62 7.55 25.26
C ASN A 159 -2.83 7.99 24.43
N THR A 160 -2.67 9.09 23.68
CA THR A 160 -3.73 9.64 22.83
C THR A 160 -3.35 9.60 21.37
N VAL A 161 -4.35 9.36 20.53
CA VAL A 161 -4.23 9.41 19.06
C VAL A 161 -5.39 10.26 18.52
N LEU A 162 -5.05 11.35 17.83
CA LEU A 162 -6.00 12.13 17.07
C LEU A 162 -5.95 11.71 15.60
N MET A 163 -7.09 11.37 15.03
CA MET A 163 -7.25 10.98 13.63
C MET A 163 -7.91 12.14 12.87
N THR A 164 -7.16 12.77 11.97
CA THR A 164 -7.66 13.89 11.14
C THR A 164 -7.72 13.43 9.68
N SER A 165 -8.94 13.26 9.15
CA SER A 165 -9.16 13.00 7.72
C SER A 165 -9.19 14.30 6.93
N ILE A 166 -8.54 14.31 5.79
CA ILE A 166 -8.45 15.46 4.90
C ILE A 166 -9.16 15.14 3.58
N PRO A 167 -10.16 15.92 3.17
CA PRO A 167 -10.87 15.73 1.91
C PRO A 167 -9.93 15.76 0.70
N ARG A 168 -10.04 14.76 -0.16
CA ARG A 168 -9.20 14.63 -1.36
C ARG A 168 -9.38 15.77 -2.37
N ASP A 169 -10.55 16.42 -2.35
CA ASP A 169 -10.92 17.49 -3.27
C ASP A 169 -10.47 18.88 -2.80
N TYR A 170 -9.77 19.02 -1.65
CA TYR A 170 -9.18 20.28 -1.23
C TYR A 170 -8.23 20.79 -2.31
N TYR A 171 -8.47 22.04 -2.73
CA TYR A 171 -7.70 22.73 -3.77
C TYR A 171 -6.58 23.52 -3.10
N LEU A 172 -5.37 22.96 -3.12
CA LEU A 172 -4.24 23.42 -2.33
C LEU A 172 -3.07 23.80 -3.22
N GLU A 173 -2.21 24.69 -2.72
CA GLU A 173 -0.97 25.04 -3.42
C GLU A 173 0.04 23.88 -3.37
N VAL A 174 0.59 23.56 -4.53
CA VAL A 174 1.63 22.55 -4.68
C VAL A 174 2.99 23.14 -4.25
N PRO A 175 3.62 22.63 -3.19
CA PRO A 175 4.88 23.16 -2.68
C PRO A 175 5.96 23.22 -3.75
N GLY A 176 6.65 24.38 -3.85
CA GLY A 176 7.75 24.57 -4.83
C GLY A 176 7.32 24.71 -6.30
N LYS A 177 6.04 24.96 -6.58
CA LYS A 177 5.49 25.09 -7.93
C LYS A 177 4.89 26.48 -8.21
N ASN A 178 5.52 27.54 -7.71
CA ASN A 178 5.20 28.96 -8.03
C ASN A 178 3.71 29.30 -8.00
N GLY A 179 3.00 28.92 -6.93
CA GLY A 179 1.59 29.23 -6.75
C GLY A 179 0.61 28.32 -7.51
N LEU A 180 1.11 27.29 -8.21
CA LEU A 180 0.26 26.27 -8.79
C LEU A 180 -0.61 25.62 -7.71
N LYS A 181 -1.90 25.47 -7.99
CA LYS A 181 -2.85 24.80 -7.11
C LYS A 181 -3.47 23.59 -7.82
N ASP A 182 -3.72 22.54 -7.06
CA ASP A 182 -4.43 21.37 -7.54
C ASP A 182 -5.22 20.71 -6.40
N LYS A 183 -6.09 19.76 -6.74
CA LYS A 183 -6.77 18.94 -5.74
C LYS A 183 -5.75 18.05 -5.03
N LEU A 184 -5.94 17.86 -3.73
CA LEU A 184 -5.06 17.03 -2.91
C LEU A 184 -4.87 15.62 -3.49
N SER A 185 -5.90 15.07 -4.14
CA SER A 185 -5.82 13.75 -4.81
C SER A 185 -4.82 13.70 -5.98
N PHE A 186 -4.57 14.83 -6.66
CA PHE A 186 -3.65 14.89 -7.81
C PHE A 186 -2.24 15.34 -7.43
N ILE A 187 -2.05 15.87 -6.22
CA ILE A 187 -0.78 16.51 -5.80
C ILE A 187 0.40 15.53 -5.84
N ASN A 188 0.18 14.25 -5.59
CA ASN A 188 1.25 13.24 -5.66
C ASN A 188 1.83 13.05 -7.08
N ALA A 189 1.12 13.47 -8.13
CA ALA A 189 1.65 13.48 -9.50
C ALA A 189 2.85 14.42 -9.67
N TYR A 190 3.01 15.41 -8.79
CA TYR A 190 4.12 16.35 -8.79
C TYR A 190 5.36 15.86 -8.03
N GLY A 191 5.30 14.69 -7.41
CA GLY A 191 6.40 14.03 -6.70
C GLY A 191 5.93 13.18 -5.51
N GLU A 192 6.74 12.20 -5.11
CA GLU A 192 6.37 11.17 -4.12
C GLU A 192 5.94 11.74 -2.75
N ASP A 193 6.59 12.80 -2.28
CA ASP A 193 6.33 13.40 -0.96
C ASP A 193 5.38 14.60 -1.03
N MET A 194 4.81 14.91 -2.18
CA MET A 194 4.10 16.18 -2.34
C MET A 194 2.83 16.28 -1.51
N ASN A 195 2.08 15.19 -1.34
CA ASN A 195 0.91 15.21 -0.45
C ASN A 195 1.34 15.51 0.99
N ARG A 196 2.39 14.85 1.50
CA ARG A 196 2.92 15.10 2.84
C ARG A 196 3.36 16.55 3.02
N LYS A 197 4.19 17.07 2.10
CA LYS A 197 4.67 18.47 2.13
C LYS A 197 3.52 19.47 2.05
N THR A 198 2.49 19.19 1.26
CA THR A 198 1.31 20.04 1.15
C THR A 198 0.54 20.09 2.46
N LEU A 199 0.38 18.95 3.12
CA LEU A 199 -0.30 18.86 4.41
C LEU A 199 0.53 19.48 5.54
N GLU A 200 1.87 19.35 5.52
CA GLU A 200 2.76 20.06 6.43
C GLU A 200 2.58 21.58 6.32
N LYS A 201 2.50 22.10 5.07
CA LYS A 201 2.23 23.53 4.82
C LYS A 201 0.82 23.94 5.26
N LEU A 202 -0.20 23.12 4.98
CA LEU A 202 -1.59 23.43 5.33
C LEU A 202 -1.82 23.54 6.83
N PHE A 203 -1.21 22.63 7.61
CA PHE A 203 -1.42 22.55 9.05
C PHE A 203 -0.32 23.22 9.87
N ASP A 204 0.67 23.81 9.21
CA ASP A 204 1.88 24.35 9.84
C ASP A 204 2.47 23.38 10.86
N THR A 205 2.58 22.12 10.46
CA THR A 205 3.04 21.04 11.34
C THR A 205 3.93 20.07 10.59
N LYS A 206 4.91 19.51 11.28
CA LYS A 206 5.77 18.47 10.72
C LYS A 206 5.05 17.13 10.72
N ILE A 207 5.15 16.42 9.62
CA ILE A 207 4.75 15.02 9.49
C ILE A 207 6.01 14.16 9.51
N ASP A 208 6.19 13.41 10.59
CA ASP A 208 7.42 12.67 10.85
C ASP A 208 7.53 11.42 10.01
N TYR A 209 6.40 10.74 9.81
CA TYR A 209 6.30 9.48 9.08
C TYR A 209 5.16 9.49 8.08
N GLN A 210 5.29 8.63 7.05
CA GLN A 210 4.19 8.37 6.12
C GLN A 210 4.03 6.88 5.86
N VAL A 211 2.80 6.47 5.63
CA VAL A 211 2.39 5.13 5.23
C VAL A 211 1.41 5.24 4.09
N ILE A 212 1.75 4.70 2.93
CA ILE A 212 0.92 4.77 1.73
C ILE A 212 0.46 3.36 1.37
N PHE A 213 -0.85 3.19 1.28
CA PHE A 213 -1.50 1.94 0.85
C PHE A 213 -2.05 2.08 -0.56
N ASN A 214 -2.20 0.96 -1.25
CA ASN A 214 -3.06 0.84 -2.43
C ASN A 214 -4.33 0.02 -2.08
N THR A 215 -5.23 -0.12 -3.04
CA THR A 215 -6.48 -0.86 -2.88
C THR A 215 -6.28 -2.32 -2.53
N SER A 216 -5.34 -2.98 -3.22
CA SER A 216 -4.93 -4.39 -2.95
C SER A 216 -4.39 -4.57 -1.55
N SER A 217 -3.61 -3.59 -1.06
CA SER A 217 -3.10 -3.59 0.32
C SER A 217 -4.21 -3.58 1.35
N LEU A 218 -5.26 -2.78 1.14
CA LEU A 218 -6.41 -2.74 2.05
C LEU A 218 -7.10 -4.10 2.15
N VAL A 219 -7.30 -4.78 1.01
CA VAL A 219 -7.88 -6.13 0.96
C VAL A 219 -7.01 -7.09 1.76
N LYS A 220 -5.72 -7.18 1.43
CA LYS A 220 -4.78 -8.13 2.03
C LYS A 220 -4.58 -7.90 3.54
N ILE A 221 -4.44 -6.64 3.97
CA ILE A 221 -4.32 -6.31 5.40
C ILE A 221 -5.59 -6.72 6.15
N THR A 222 -6.77 -6.44 5.57
CA THR A 222 -8.03 -6.81 6.18
C THR A 222 -8.17 -8.33 6.32
N ASP A 223 -7.84 -9.09 5.28
CA ASP A 223 -7.92 -10.55 5.32
C ASP A 223 -6.87 -11.15 6.26
N TYR A 224 -5.66 -10.60 6.29
CA TYR A 224 -4.60 -11.01 7.21
C TYR A 224 -5.02 -10.92 8.68
N VAL A 225 -5.69 -9.82 9.07
CA VAL A 225 -6.20 -9.67 10.44
C VAL A 225 -7.48 -10.47 10.71
N GLY A 226 -7.92 -11.29 9.76
CA GLY A 226 -9.12 -12.14 9.86
C GLY A 226 -10.41 -11.36 9.69
N GLY A 227 -10.42 -10.29 8.89
CA GLY A 227 -11.54 -9.40 8.69
C GLY A 227 -11.74 -8.40 9.81
N ILE A 228 -12.64 -7.44 9.60
CA ILE A 228 -12.95 -6.37 10.55
C ILE A 228 -14.41 -6.35 10.93
N GLU A 229 -14.73 -5.82 12.11
CA GLU A 229 -16.09 -5.44 12.47
C GLU A 229 -16.36 -4.01 12.00
N PHE A 230 -17.40 -3.85 11.19
CA PHE A 230 -17.84 -2.56 10.65
C PHE A 230 -19.26 -2.28 11.06
N CYS A 231 -19.50 -1.11 11.67
CA CYS A 231 -20.83 -0.70 12.12
C CYS A 231 -21.36 0.44 11.26
N SER A 232 -22.53 0.24 10.68
CA SER A 232 -23.25 1.24 9.86
C SER A 232 -24.52 1.69 10.53
N ASP A 233 -24.80 2.99 10.50
CA ASP A 233 -26.04 3.57 11.05
C ASP A 233 -27.25 3.35 10.14
N LYS A 234 -27.00 3.02 8.86
CA LYS A 234 -28.03 2.80 7.83
C LYS A 234 -27.70 1.58 6.97
N SER A 235 -28.74 1.01 6.38
CA SER A 235 -28.56 -0.02 5.34
C SER A 235 -28.44 0.64 3.97
N TYR A 236 -27.50 0.17 3.15
CA TYR A 236 -27.36 0.58 1.75
C TYR A 236 -26.76 -0.55 0.91
N THR A 237 -26.91 -0.46 -0.42
CA THR A 237 -26.21 -1.36 -1.35
C THR A 237 -25.09 -0.58 -2.01
N THR A 238 -23.90 -1.15 -2.11
CA THR A 238 -22.76 -0.48 -2.72
C THR A 238 -22.95 -0.29 -4.22
N THR A 239 -22.40 0.80 -4.76
CA THR A 239 -22.32 1.06 -6.20
C THR A 239 -21.32 0.13 -6.86
N HIS A 240 -20.16 -0.06 -6.21
CA HIS A 240 -19.12 -0.97 -6.67
C HIS A 240 -19.48 -2.42 -6.38
N ALA A 241 -19.13 -3.31 -7.30
CA ALA A 241 -19.26 -4.75 -7.09
C ALA A 241 -18.14 -5.28 -6.17
N LEU A 242 -18.34 -6.48 -5.62
CA LEU A 242 -17.33 -7.24 -4.88
C LEU A 242 -16.28 -7.77 -5.85
N ILE A 243 -15.41 -6.89 -6.35
CA ILE A 243 -14.32 -7.22 -7.28
C ILE A 243 -13.05 -6.55 -6.76
N GLU A 244 -12.00 -7.35 -6.62
CA GLU A 244 -10.67 -6.85 -6.29
C GLU A 244 -10.10 -6.11 -7.50
N ASP A 245 -9.53 -4.93 -7.27
CA ASP A 245 -8.69 -4.19 -8.22
C ASP A 245 -9.29 -3.94 -9.63
N SER A 246 -10.61 -3.77 -9.76
CA SER A 246 -11.26 -3.49 -11.03
C SER A 246 -12.13 -2.23 -10.99
N TYR A 247 -12.10 -1.44 -12.07
CA TYR A 247 -13.09 -0.40 -12.33
C TYR A 247 -14.34 -0.92 -13.03
N ASP A 248 -14.32 -2.18 -13.48
CA ASP A 248 -15.44 -2.80 -14.18
C ASP A 248 -16.45 -3.38 -13.19
N ASP A 249 -17.35 -2.54 -12.73
CA ASP A 249 -18.44 -2.93 -11.83
C ASP A 249 -19.61 -3.61 -12.56
N SER A 250 -19.51 -3.84 -13.88
CA SER A 250 -20.54 -4.53 -14.66
C SER A 250 -20.60 -6.03 -14.36
N LYS A 251 -19.50 -6.60 -13.91
CA LYS A 251 -19.37 -8.01 -13.53
C LYS A 251 -19.24 -8.10 -12.00
N GLY A 252 -20.10 -8.87 -11.36
CA GLY A 252 -20.03 -9.12 -9.94
C GLY A 252 -21.26 -8.65 -9.17
N VAL A 253 -21.31 -9.03 -7.91
CA VAL A 253 -22.44 -8.81 -7.01
C VAL A 253 -22.23 -7.55 -6.19
N LYS A 254 -23.22 -6.67 -6.14
CA LYS A 254 -23.22 -5.51 -5.24
C LYS A 254 -23.33 -5.97 -3.81
N PHE A 255 -22.60 -5.32 -2.91
CA PHE A 255 -22.60 -5.66 -1.50
C PHE A 255 -23.70 -4.91 -0.74
N ARG A 256 -24.51 -5.66 0.03
CA ARG A 256 -25.52 -5.08 0.91
C ARG A 256 -25.00 -4.86 2.30
N VAL A 257 -24.69 -3.61 2.64
CA VAL A 257 -24.37 -3.19 4.01
C VAL A 257 -25.65 -3.12 4.82
N LYS A 258 -25.69 -3.79 5.98
CA LYS A 258 -26.83 -3.77 6.90
C LYS A 258 -26.62 -2.68 7.95
N LYS A 259 -27.71 -2.11 8.47
CA LYS A 259 -27.67 -1.31 9.70
C LYS A 259 -27.20 -2.17 10.87
N GLY A 260 -26.35 -1.63 11.72
CA GLY A 260 -25.72 -2.34 12.84
C GLY A 260 -24.30 -2.81 12.48
N CYS A 261 -23.74 -3.65 13.33
CA CYS A 261 -22.38 -4.16 13.16
C CYS A 261 -22.38 -5.47 12.38
N GLN A 262 -21.39 -5.65 11.51
CA GLN A 262 -21.21 -6.82 10.68
C GLN A 262 -19.74 -7.08 10.41
N HIS A 263 -19.37 -8.33 10.20
CA HIS A 263 -18.04 -8.72 9.82
C HIS A 263 -17.85 -8.49 8.32
N LEU A 264 -16.70 -7.87 7.95
CA LEU A 264 -16.29 -7.65 6.57
C LEU A 264 -14.94 -8.35 6.31
N ASN A 265 -14.83 -9.07 5.19
CA ASN A 265 -13.58 -9.51 4.62
C ASN A 265 -12.91 -8.37 3.81
N GLY A 266 -11.75 -8.64 3.22
CA GLY A 266 -10.98 -7.62 2.49
C GLY A 266 -11.73 -6.99 1.32
N ILE A 267 -12.34 -7.80 0.46
CA ILE A 267 -13.10 -7.29 -0.72
C ILE A 267 -14.33 -6.48 -0.27
N GLN A 268 -15.07 -6.95 0.73
CA GLN A 268 -16.20 -6.22 1.29
C GLN A 268 -15.75 -4.89 1.89
N THR A 269 -14.61 -4.88 2.59
CA THR A 269 -14.01 -3.67 3.17
C THR A 269 -13.62 -2.68 2.09
N LEU A 270 -12.96 -3.11 1.01
CA LEU A 270 -12.61 -2.27 -0.12
C LEU A 270 -13.86 -1.67 -0.77
N THR A 271 -14.89 -2.49 -0.99
CA THR A 271 -16.15 -2.07 -1.61
C THR A 271 -16.86 -0.99 -0.77
N VAL A 272 -16.85 -1.14 0.56
CA VAL A 272 -17.39 -0.13 1.50
C VAL A 272 -16.54 1.13 1.52
N ALA A 273 -15.19 1.01 1.48
CA ALA A 273 -14.29 2.15 1.46
C ALA A 273 -14.40 3.01 0.19
N ARG A 274 -14.79 2.40 -0.93
CA ARG A 274 -15.00 3.07 -2.22
C ARG A 274 -16.40 3.68 -2.37
N GLU A 275 -17.39 3.24 -1.57
CA GLU A 275 -18.78 3.66 -1.72
C GLU A 275 -18.95 5.16 -1.44
N ARG A 276 -19.63 5.83 -2.36
CA ARG A 276 -19.91 7.27 -2.29
C ARG A 276 -21.34 7.60 -2.73
N LEU A 277 -21.81 6.99 -3.80
CA LEU A 277 -23.04 7.40 -4.49
C LEU A 277 -24.30 7.04 -3.71
N ASN A 278 -24.31 5.90 -3.02
CA ASN A 278 -25.43 5.44 -2.21
C ASN A 278 -25.31 5.84 -0.73
N LEU A 279 -24.36 6.74 -0.41
CA LEU A 279 -24.22 7.32 0.91
C LEU A 279 -24.87 8.71 0.97
N TYR A 280 -25.75 8.92 1.96
CA TYR A 280 -26.20 10.28 2.27
C TYR A 280 -25.02 11.08 2.83
N GLY A 281 -24.62 12.15 2.12
CA GLY A 281 -23.40 12.91 2.42
C GLY A 281 -22.22 12.64 1.47
N GLY A 282 -22.37 11.71 0.53
CA GLY A 282 -21.41 11.51 -0.57
C GLY A 282 -19.99 11.22 -0.10
N ASP A 283 -19.03 12.02 -0.55
CA ASP A 283 -17.61 11.83 -0.22
C ASP A 283 -17.31 12.00 1.29
N LYS A 284 -18.03 12.89 1.98
CA LYS A 284 -17.87 13.02 3.44
C LYS A 284 -18.22 11.73 4.18
N ALA A 285 -19.35 11.11 3.83
CA ALA A 285 -19.77 9.85 4.43
C ALA A 285 -18.80 8.68 4.07
N ARG A 286 -18.24 8.72 2.85
CA ARG A 286 -17.17 7.78 2.47
C ARG A 286 -15.95 7.93 3.37
N GLN A 287 -15.50 9.14 3.65
CA GLN A 287 -14.38 9.40 4.55
C GLN A 287 -14.66 8.92 5.97
N GLU A 288 -15.86 9.11 6.49
CA GLU A 288 -16.29 8.58 7.80
C GLU A 288 -16.22 7.05 7.82
N ASN A 289 -16.67 6.37 6.74
CA ASN A 289 -16.52 4.93 6.59
C ASN A 289 -15.03 4.50 6.57
N CYS A 290 -14.19 5.22 5.86
CA CYS A 290 -12.75 4.95 5.84
C CYS A 290 -12.11 5.11 7.22
N GLN A 291 -12.53 6.10 8.02
CA GLN A 291 -12.07 6.25 9.41
C GLN A 291 -12.50 5.06 10.28
N LYS A 292 -13.77 4.62 10.17
CA LYS A 292 -14.29 3.44 10.89
C LYS A 292 -13.49 2.18 10.50
N ILE A 293 -13.20 2.00 9.22
CA ILE A 293 -12.39 0.89 8.69
C ILE A 293 -10.98 0.92 9.27
N MET A 294 -10.29 2.06 9.19
CA MET A 294 -8.94 2.21 9.73
C MET A 294 -8.89 1.94 11.22
N LEU A 295 -9.85 2.47 11.99
CA LEU A 295 -9.94 2.19 13.42
C LEU A 295 -10.15 0.70 13.71
N ALA A 296 -10.98 0.02 12.92
CA ALA A 296 -11.22 -1.42 13.08
C ALA A 296 -9.96 -2.24 12.75
N ILE A 297 -9.22 -1.88 11.70
CA ILE A 297 -7.93 -2.51 11.37
C ILE A 297 -6.93 -2.29 12.51
N PHE A 298 -6.78 -1.06 13.01
CA PHE A 298 -5.87 -0.78 14.14
C PHE A 298 -6.24 -1.57 15.39
N LYS A 299 -7.53 -1.70 15.73
CA LYS A 299 -7.99 -2.53 16.85
C LYS A 299 -7.59 -4.00 16.65
N LYS A 300 -7.67 -4.52 15.45
CA LYS A 300 -7.26 -5.90 15.13
C LYS A 300 -5.75 -6.07 15.21
N LEU A 301 -4.98 -5.14 14.64
CA LEU A 301 -3.51 -5.15 14.71
C LEU A 301 -3.02 -5.01 16.16
N ALA A 302 -3.70 -4.26 17.00
CA ALA A 302 -3.39 -4.11 18.41
C ALA A 302 -3.92 -5.29 19.28
N SER A 303 -4.55 -6.30 18.68
CA SER A 303 -5.05 -7.46 19.43
C SER A 303 -3.92 -8.35 19.93
N SER A 304 -4.16 -9.07 21.03
CA SER A 304 -3.18 -9.96 21.65
C SER A 304 -2.63 -11.02 20.68
N LYS A 305 -3.45 -11.53 19.78
CA LYS A 305 -3.03 -12.54 18.79
C LYS A 305 -2.02 -11.99 17.79
N THR A 306 -2.23 -10.77 17.30
CA THR A 306 -1.31 -10.10 16.36
C THR A 306 -0.03 -9.65 17.06
N LEU A 307 -0.13 -9.21 18.32
CA LEU A 307 1.02 -8.79 19.11
C LEU A 307 1.95 -9.96 19.50
N VAL A 308 1.41 -11.16 19.71
CA VAL A 308 2.22 -12.38 19.97
C VAL A 308 3.08 -12.72 18.74
N ASN A 309 2.54 -12.52 17.52
CA ASN A 309 3.23 -12.82 16.26
C ASN A 309 3.70 -11.53 15.55
N TYR A 310 4.10 -10.51 16.32
CA TYR A 310 4.38 -9.18 15.81
C TYR A 310 5.43 -9.14 14.69
N ASN A 311 6.53 -9.87 14.84
CA ASN A 311 7.59 -9.93 13.83
C ASN A 311 7.10 -10.59 12.53
N GLU A 312 6.29 -11.64 12.62
CA GLU A 312 5.66 -12.30 11.50
C GLU A 312 4.66 -11.35 10.82
N THR A 313 3.82 -10.69 11.63
CA THR A 313 2.86 -9.69 11.16
C THR A 313 3.54 -8.55 10.42
N LEU A 314 4.62 -7.98 10.96
CA LEU A 314 5.37 -6.92 10.28
C LEU A 314 6.00 -7.42 8.98
N ASN A 315 6.55 -8.62 8.97
CA ASN A 315 7.15 -9.21 7.77
C ASN A 315 6.09 -9.43 6.69
N GLU A 316 4.93 -9.99 7.05
CA GLU A 316 3.82 -10.22 6.12
C GLU A 316 3.16 -8.93 5.61
N LEU A 317 3.14 -7.88 6.42
CA LEU A 317 2.55 -6.60 6.03
C LEU A 317 3.54 -5.64 5.35
N SER A 318 4.86 -5.83 5.52
CA SER A 318 5.90 -4.88 5.08
C SER A 318 5.91 -4.59 3.59
N TYR A 319 5.41 -5.51 2.76
CA TYR A 319 5.31 -5.35 1.31
C TYR A 319 3.97 -4.75 0.85
N LEU A 320 3.02 -4.54 1.79
CA LEU A 320 1.68 -4.03 1.47
C LEU A 320 1.58 -2.50 1.55
N TYR A 321 2.65 -1.81 1.96
CA TYR A 321 2.65 -0.36 2.06
C TYR A 321 4.02 0.24 1.76
N GLU A 322 4.02 1.49 1.28
CA GLU A 322 5.23 2.29 1.14
C GLU A 322 5.38 3.14 2.41
N THR A 323 6.57 3.18 2.99
CA THR A 323 6.81 3.96 4.21
C THR A 323 8.21 4.54 4.25
N ASN A 324 8.38 5.61 5.02
CA ASN A 324 9.66 6.18 5.41
C ASN A 324 10.02 5.93 6.89
N ILE A 325 9.28 5.02 7.54
CA ILE A 325 9.54 4.60 8.93
C ILE A 325 10.79 3.70 8.96
#